data_5d94cbc7b9dfbf02a9666de9410916d0
#
_entry.id   5d94cbc7b9dfbf02a9666de9410916d0
#
_cell.length_a   1.000
_cell.length_b   1.000
_cell.length_c   1.000
_cell.angle_alpha   90.00
_cell.angle_beta   90.00
_cell.angle_gamma   90.00
#
_symmetry.space_group_name_H-M   'P 1'
#
loop_
_entity.id
_entity.type
_entity.pdbx_description
1 polymer ?
#
loop_
_entity_poly.entity_id
_entity_poly.type
_entity_poly.pdbx_seq_one_letter_code
_entity_poly.pdbx_strand_id
1 'polypeptide(L)' 'MISNFKKHSSGHLYFNVKDKESVISGMMFKGNASKLGFEPKEGDEVLIEARVSVYERRGNYQIYVNKMQLDGI' A
#
# COMPACT_ATOMS: atom_id res chain seq x y z
N MET A 1 0.49 2.14 8.94
CA MET A 1 -0.73 1.33 9.15
C MET A 1 -1.58 1.35 7.90
N ILE A 2 -2.08 0.19 7.52
CA ILE A 2 -2.97 0.06 6.36
C ILE A 2 -4.39 0.49 6.70
N SER A 3 -4.99 1.26 5.82
CA SER A 3 -6.34 1.78 5.99
C SER A 3 -7.06 1.73 4.63
N ASN A 4 -8.38 1.60 4.64
CA ASN A 4 -9.20 1.51 3.43
C ASN A 4 -8.73 0.43 2.44
N PHE A 5 -8.39 -0.71 2.97
CA PHE A 5 -7.88 -1.82 2.15
C PHE A 5 -8.97 -2.39 1.26
N LYS A 6 -8.66 -2.49 -0.04
CA LYS A 6 -9.55 -3.09 -1.03
C LYS A 6 -8.76 -3.98 -1.96
N LYS A 7 -9.26 -5.19 -2.16
CA LYS A 7 -8.71 -6.11 -3.14
C LYS A 7 -9.59 -6.06 -4.38
N HIS A 8 -9.02 -5.57 -5.48
CA HIS A 8 -9.75 -5.49 -6.73
C HIS A 8 -9.85 -6.85 -7.39
N SER A 9 -10.90 -7.06 -8.21
CA SER A 9 -11.11 -8.32 -8.92
C SER A 9 -9.96 -8.68 -9.87
N SER A 10 -9.21 -7.67 -10.34
CA SER A 10 -8.02 -7.88 -11.16
C SER A 10 -6.84 -8.48 -10.40
N GLY A 11 -6.90 -8.50 -9.07
CA GLY A 11 -5.81 -8.94 -8.23
C GLY A 11 -4.93 -7.83 -7.69
N HIS A 12 -5.12 -6.60 -8.16
CA HIS A 12 -4.41 -5.44 -7.62
C HIS A 12 -4.96 -5.07 -6.25
N LEU A 13 -4.08 -4.59 -5.38
CA LEU A 13 -4.47 -4.14 -4.05
C LEU A 13 -4.44 -2.62 -3.99
N TYR A 14 -5.48 -2.04 -3.40
CA TYR A 14 -5.59 -0.60 -3.17
C TYR A 14 -5.77 -0.34 -1.69
N PHE A 15 -5.02 0.58 -1.14
CA PHE A 15 -5.07 0.90 0.28
C PHE A 15 -4.45 2.26 0.55
N ASN A 16 -4.69 2.79 1.74
CA ASN A 16 -3.99 3.97 2.22
C ASN A 16 -2.98 3.54 3.26
N VAL A 17 -1.84 4.23 3.27
CA VAL A 17 -0.83 4.06 4.31
C VAL A 17 -0.92 5.26 5.23
N LYS A 18 -1.24 5.01 6.48
CA LYS A 18 -1.31 6.06 7.49
C LYS A 18 -0.03 6.12 8.28
N ASP A 19 0.47 7.32 8.43
CA ASP A 19 1.54 7.66 9.37
C ASP A 19 0.98 8.68 10.37
N LYS A 20 1.79 9.10 11.35
CA LYS A 20 1.34 9.98 12.43
C LYS A 20 0.66 11.26 11.95
N GLU A 21 1.07 11.81 10.83
CA GLU A 21 0.61 13.10 10.36
C GLU A 21 0.09 13.09 8.92
N SER A 22 0.16 11.94 8.25
CA SER A 22 -0.21 11.90 6.83
C SER A 22 -0.84 10.59 6.43
N VAL A 23 -1.59 10.67 5.34
CA VAL A 23 -2.19 9.51 4.69
C VAL A 23 -1.80 9.56 3.22
N ILE A 24 -1.23 8.47 2.73
CA ILE A 24 -0.79 8.36 1.35
C ILE A 24 -1.53 7.21 0.69
N SER A 25 -2.10 7.48 -0.48
CA SER A 25 -2.73 6.42 -1.27
C SER A 25 -1.67 5.50 -1.85
N GLY A 26 -1.88 4.21 -1.71
CA GLY A 26 -0.96 3.22 -2.23
C GLY A 26 -1.67 2.17 -3.06
N MET A 27 -0.93 1.58 -3.98
CA MET A 27 -1.42 0.41 -4.70
C MET A 27 -0.29 -0.59 -4.87
N MET A 28 -0.68 -1.85 -4.97
CA MET A 28 0.26 -2.93 -5.20
C MET A 28 -0.24 -3.74 -6.38
N PHE A 29 0.58 -3.84 -7.42
CA PHE A 29 0.20 -4.60 -8.60
C PHE A 29 0.11 -6.08 -8.28
N LYS A 30 -0.75 -6.77 -9.01
CA LYS A 30 -0.98 -8.20 -8.89
C LYS A 30 0.32 -9.02 -8.83
N GLY A 31 1.29 -8.70 -9.67
CA GLY A 31 2.56 -9.43 -9.71
C GLY A 31 3.35 -9.32 -8.40
N ASN A 32 3.32 -8.15 -7.78
CA ASN A 32 3.98 -7.96 -6.49
C ASN A 32 3.13 -8.53 -5.35
N ALA A 33 1.81 -8.37 -5.44
CA ALA A 33 0.90 -8.88 -4.43
C ALA A 33 0.98 -10.40 -4.30
N SER A 34 1.19 -11.10 -5.41
CA SER A 34 1.29 -12.55 -5.40
C SER A 34 2.54 -13.07 -4.68
N LYS A 35 3.53 -12.20 -4.49
CA LYS A 35 4.77 -12.54 -3.80
C LYS A 35 4.72 -12.30 -2.29
N LEU A 36 3.62 -11.74 -1.80
CA LEU A 36 3.47 -11.52 -0.37
C LEU A 36 3.35 -12.84 0.38
N GLY A 37 4.04 -12.94 1.51
CA GLY A 37 3.95 -14.10 2.37
C GLY A 37 2.76 -14.05 3.34
N PHE A 38 1.92 -13.01 3.24
CA PHE A 38 0.77 -12.82 4.11
C PHE A 38 -0.30 -12.04 3.36
N GLU A 39 -1.51 -12.02 3.88
CA GLU A 39 -2.60 -11.22 3.34
C GLU A 39 -2.75 -9.94 4.15
N PRO A 40 -2.50 -8.76 3.56
CA PRO A 40 -2.66 -7.50 4.28
C PRO A 40 -4.11 -7.26 4.67
N LYS A 41 -4.30 -6.65 5.82
CA LYS A 41 -5.62 -6.35 6.35
C LYS A 41 -5.68 -4.93 6.87
N GLU A 42 -6.89 -4.43 7.00
CA GLU A 42 -7.16 -3.15 7.62
C GLU A 42 -6.53 -3.09 9.02
N GLY A 43 -5.77 -2.05 9.28
CA GLY A 43 -5.13 -1.85 10.57
C GLY A 43 -3.78 -2.50 10.76
N ASP A 44 -3.31 -3.27 9.78
CA ASP A 44 -2.00 -3.92 9.89
C ASP A 44 -0.87 -2.90 9.90
N GLU A 45 0.09 -3.10 10.79
CA GLU A 45 1.34 -2.36 10.78
C GLU A 45 2.30 -3.07 9.84
N VAL A 46 2.79 -2.35 8.84
CA VAL A 46 3.63 -2.95 7.80
C VAL A 46 4.83 -2.09 7.51
N LEU A 47 5.90 -2.74 7.08
CA LEU A 47 7.06 -2.08 6.48
C LEU A 47 6.91 -2.19 4.97
N ILE A 48 7.00 -1.05 4.30
CA ILE A 48 6.72 -0.97 2.87
C ILE A 48 7.94 -0.45 2.14
N GLU A 49 8.28 -1.13 1.06
CA GLU A 49 9.25 -0.65 0.09
C GLU A 49 8.47 -0.26 -1.17
N ALA A 50 8.50 1.02 -1.50
CA ALA A 50 7.64 1.55 -2.54
C ALA A 50 8.34 2.60 -3.38
N ARG A 51 7.80 2.81 -4.58
CA ARG A 51 8.20 3.90 -5.45
C ARG A 51 7.15 5.00 -5.34
N VAL A 52 7.58 6.23 -5.11
CA VAL A 52 6.68 7.38 -5.02
C VAL A 52 6.44 7.93 -6.43
N SER A 53 5.17 8.14 -6.76
CA SER A 53 4.77 8.80 -7.99
C SER A 53 3.99 10.05 -7.63
N VAL A 54 4.33 11.16 -8.27
CA VAL A 54 3.65 12.44 -8.06
C VAL A 54 2.54 12.59 -9.09
N TYR A 55 1.31 12.77 -8.61
CA TYR A 55 0.19 13.10 -9.49
C TYR A 55 0.18 14.61 -9.67
N GLU A 56 0.65 15.09 -10.82
CA GLU A 56 0.93 16.50 -11.05
C GLU A 56 -0.28 17.43 -10.97
N ARG A 57 -1.47 16.95 -11.26
CA ARG A 57 -2.64 17.82 -11.37
C ARG A 57 -3.22 18.33 -10.05
N ARG A 58 -2.89 17.72 -8.92
CA ARG A 58 -3.49 18.09 -7.62
C ARG A 58 -2.52 18.05 -6.45
N GLY A 59 -1.23 17.88 -6.71
CA GLY A 59 -0.25 17.75 -5.64
C GLY A 59 -0.43 16.50 -4.76
N ASN A 60 -1.20 15.54 -5.24
CA ASN A 60 -1.41 14.28 -4.50
C ASN A 60 -0.28 13.30 -4.82
N TYR A 61 0.17 12.62 -3.79
CA TYR A 61 1.19 11.59 -3.92
C TYR A 61 0.51 10.23 -3.92
N GLN A 62 1.00 9.36 -4.78
CA GLN A 62 0.60 7.97 -4.80
C GLN A 62 1.84 7.10 -4.79
N ILE A 63 1.82 6.03 -4.01
CA ILE A 63 2.96 5.11 -3.97
C ILE A 63 2.58 3.79 -4.64
N TYR A 64 3.56 3.21 -5.33
CA TYR A 64 3.46 1.88 -5.88
C TYR A 64 4.29 0.94 -5.02
N VAL A 65 3.63 0.09 -4.28
CA VAL A 65 4.29 -0.78 -3.31
C VAL A 65 4.92 -1.97 -4.03
N ASN A 66 6.23 -2.12 -3.88
CA ASN A 66 6.96 -3.24 -4.46
C ASN A 66 7.06 -4.41 -3.49
N LYS A 67 7.29 -4.10 -2.23
CA LYS A 67 7.43 -5.11 -1.19
C LYS A 67 6.74 -4.63 0.08
N MET A 68 6.20 -5.58 0.81
CA MET A 68 5.54 -5.31 2.09
C MET A 68 5.80 -6.46 3.03
N GLN A 69 6.05 -6.16 4.28
CA GLN A 69 6.17 -7.17 5.33
C GLN A 69 5.53 -6.67 6.61
N LEU A 70 5.07 -7.59 7.42
CA LEU A 70 4.47 -7.21 8.71
C LEU A 70 5.55 -6.64 9.63
N ASP A 71 5.21 -5.51 10.26
CA ASP A 71 6.01 -4.91 11.31
C ASP A 71 5.36 -5.28 12.66
N GLY A 72 6.17 -5.44 13.67
CA GLY A 72 5.60 -5.69 14.99
C GLY A 72 5.93 -7.05 15.57
N ILE A 73 7.11 -7.43 15.35
CA ILE A 73 7.65 -8.62 16.02
C ILE A 73 8.08 -8.27 17.43
#